data_1ec5d7371174390b027935a40e65dec5
#
_entry.id   1ec5d7371174390b027935a40e65dec5
#
_cell.length_a   1.000
_cell.length_b   1.000
_cell.length_c   1.000
_cell.angle_alpha   90.00
_cell.angle_beta   90.00
_cell.angle_gamma   90.00
#
_symmetry.space_group_name_H-M   'P 1'
#
loop_
_entity.id
_entity.type
_entity.pdbx_description
1 polymer ?
#
loop_
_entity_poly.entity_id
_entity_poly.type
_entity_poly.pdbx_seq_one_letter_code
_entity_poly.pdbx_strand_id
1 'polypeptide(L)'
;MKPEPLDRRLRAWLHSSGSLSRRIAAAFAGFEVQRTRQRSGPARPDEARLLGTRRVHLREVVLWAEGRPLVVARSVLPAVQSRLAWRAVRGLGTRPLADLLFGERAVHRRTLGLVRCPRAGAGVLRRQLAGTAAAADWAGRGAWGRRAVFTHFGVPLLLTEWFSPALAERTPGPREAGRVRGRPGARGQNRRA
;
A
#
# COMPACT_ATOMS: atom_id res chain seq x y z
N MET A 1 -19.84 -11.97 -20.14
CA MET A 1 -18.38 -12.16 -20.30
C MET A 1 -17.82 -12.64 -18.97
N LYS A 2 -17.29 -13.87 -18.92
CA LYS A 2 -16.68 -14.43 -17.69
C LYS A 2 -15.48 -13.57 -17.29
N PRO A 3 -15.28 -13.32 -15.99
CA PRO A 3 -14.09 -12.62 -15.53
C PRO A 3 -12.84 -13.42 -15.91
N GLU A 4 -11.86 -12.72 -16.45
CA GLU A 4 -10.55 -13.32 -16.75
C GLU A 4 -9.94 -13.91 -15.48
N PRO A 5 -9.45 -15.16 -15.50
CA PRO A 5 -8.89 -15.79 -14.32
C PRO A 5 -7.68 -14.98 -13.83
N LEU A 6 -7.51 -14.91 -12.52
CA LEU A 6 -6.39 -14.22 -11.90
C LEU A 6 -5.07 -14.94 -12.26
N ASP A 7 -4.19 -14.24 -12.96
CA ASP A 7 -2.86 -14.73 -13.30
C ASP A 7 -2.10 -15.22 -12.06
N ARG A 8 -1.35 -16.33 -12.17
CA ARG A 8 -0.61 -16.96 -11.07
C ARG A 8 0.45 -16.02 -10.47
N ARG A 9 1.18 -15.28 -11.32
CA ARG A 9 2.21 -14.34 -10.85
C ARG A 9 1.59 -13.10 -10.22
N LEU A 10 0.50 -12.57 -10.81
CA LEU A 10 -0.26 -11.48 -10.20
C LEU A 10 -0.83 -11.89 -8.84
N ARG A 11 -1.29 -13.13 -8.70
CA ARG A 11 -1.72 -13.70 -7.41
C ARG A 11 -0.60 -13.69 -6.39
N ALA A 12 0.64 -14.03 -6.77
CA ALA A 12 1.80 -13.97 -5.88
C ALA A 12 2.05 -12.55 -5.35
N TRP A 13 1.90 -11.52 -6.18
CA TRP A 13 1.97 -10.11 -5.76
C TRP A 13 0.86 -9.74 -4.79
N LEU A 14 -0.38 -10.12 -5.07
CA LEU A 14 -1.54 -9.83 -4.23
C LEU A 14 -1.42 -10.44 -2.82
N HIS A 15 -0.83 -11.63 -2.73
CA HIS A 15 -0.60 -12.33 -1.45
C HIS A 15 0.76 -12.00 -0.81
N SER A 16 1.60 -11.21 -1.47
CA SER A 16 2.91 -10.86 -0.91
C SER A 16 2.78 -10.14 0.42
N SER A 17 3.58 -10.54 1.40
CA SER A 17 3.65 -9.92 2.73
C SER A 17 4.77 -8.88 2.81
N GLY A 18 4.76 -8.03 3.83
CA GLY A 18 5.76 -6.98 4.03
C GLY A 18 5.55 -5.76 3.12
N SER A 19 6.62 -4.99 2.89
CA SER A 19 6.58 -3.76 2.11
C SER A 19 6.46 -4.05 0.61
N LEU A 20 5.30 -3.69 0.03
CA LEU A 20 5.08 -3.81 -1.42
C LEU A 20 6.06 -2.93 -2.20
N SER A 21 6.30 -1.70 -1.74
CA SER A 21 7.21 -0.76 -2.39
C SER A 21 8.63 -1.32 -2.52
N ARG A 22 9.16 -1.94 -1.46
CA ARG A 22 10.48 -2.57 -1.48
C ARG A 22 10.55 -3.76 -2.43
N ARG A 23 9.47 -4.56 -2.50
CA ARG A 23 9.40 -5.69 -3.42
C ARG A 23 9.36 -5.25 -4.87
N ILE A 24 8.63 -4.16 -5.17
CA ILE A 24 8.61 -3.56 -6.50
C ILE A 24 9.99 -3.02 -6.84
N ALA A 25 10.63 -2.26 -5.96
CA ALA A 25 11.98 -1.72 -6.15
C ALA A 25 13.05 -2.81 -6.35
N ALA A 26 12.86 -3.99 -5.74
CA ALA A 26 13.76 -5.13 -5.93
C ALA A 26 13.51 -5.90 -7.25
N ALA A 27 12.31 -5.80 -7.83
CA ALA A 27 11.93 -6.53 -9.04
C ALA A 27 12.00 -5.69 -10.31
N PHE A 28 11.82 -4.37 -10.20
CA PHE A 28 11.74 -3.43 -11.32
C PHE A 28 12.69 -2.25 -11.09
N ALA A 29 13.33 -1.77 -12.16
CA ALA A 29 14.20 -0.59 -12.10
C ALA A 29 13.38 0.71 -12.04
N GLY A 30 14.02 1.81 -11.57
CA GLY A 30 13.42 3.15 -11.58
C GLY A 30 12.14 3.26 -10.74
N PHE A 31 12.11 2.62 -9.57
CA PHE A 31 10.94 2.70 -8.67
C PHE A 31 10.75 4.11 -8.11
N GLU A 32 9.54 4.61 -8.23
CA GLU A 32 9.14 5.91 -7.67
C GLU A 32 7.70 5.90 -7.12
N VAL A 33 7.43 6.83 -6.22
CA VAL A 33 6.10 7.05 -5.64
C VAL A 33 5.61 8.43 -6.05
N GLN A 34 4.54 8.47 -6.85
CA GLN A 34 3.87 9.70 -7.21
C GLN A 34 2.64 9.90 -6.31
N ARG A 35 2.65 10.98 -5.50
CA ARG A 35 1.46 11.36 -4.72
C ARG A 35 0.52 12.16 -5.61
N THR A 36 -0.63 11.58 -5.92
CA THR A 36 -1.63 12.19 -6.79
C THR A 36 -2.65 13.02 -6.01
N ARG A 37 -2.90 12.65 -4.73
CA ARG A 37 -3.88 13.36 -3.90
C ARG A 37 -3.64 13.15 -2.41
N GLN A 38 -3.78 14.23 -1.64
CA GLN A 38 -3.83 14.14 -0.18
C GLN A 38 -4.73 15.25 0.37
N ARG A 39 -5.80 14.87 1.06
CA ARG A 39 -6.76 15.83 1.66
C ARG A 39 -7.69 15.16 2.65
N SER A 40 -8.42 15.96 3.43
CA SER A 40 -9.61 15.49 4.17
C SER A 40 -10.87 15.66 3.32
N GLY A 41 -11.84 14.77 3.53
CA GLY A 41 -13.12 14.78 2.80
C GLY A 41 -14.05 13.67 3.25
N PRO A 42 -15.17 13.47 2.54
CA PRO A 42 -16.11 12.39 2.85
C PRO A 42 -15.48 11.02 2.57
N ALA A 43 -15.77 10.06 3.45
CA ALA A 43 -15.49 8.66 3.22
C ALA A 43 -16.41 8.06 2.18
N ARG A 44 -15.97 7.03 1.47
CA ARG A 44 -16.89 6.17 0.70
C ARG A 44 -17.74 5.35 1.65
N PRO A 45 -18.91 4.86 1.24
CA PRO A 45 -19.80 4.09 2.12
C PRO A 45 -19.14 2.88 2.78
N ASP A 46 -18.29 2.15 2.02
CA ASP A 46 -17.54 1.01 2.51
C ASP A 46 -16.40 1.40 3.46
N GLU A 47 -15.73 2.52 3.20
CA GLU A 47 -14.71 3.10 4.08
C GLU A 47 -15.33 3.60 5.39
N ALA A 48 -16.47 4.31 5.31
CA ALA A 48 -17.19 4.82 6.48
C ALA A 48 -17.62 3.68 7.41
N ARG A 49 -18.09 2.57 6.84
CA ARG A 49 -18.49 1.38 7.59
C ARG A 49 -17.31 0.73 8.31
N LEU A 50 -16.14 0.63 7.64
CA LEU A 50 -14.93 0.02 8.23
C LEU A 50 -14.24 0.91 9.25
N LEU A 51 -14.30 2.24 9.09
CA LEU A 51 -13.59 3.19 9.94
C LEU A 51 -14.46 3.82 11.02
N GLY A 52 -15.77 3.56 11.01
CA GLY A 52 -16.73 4.15 11.96
C GLY A 52 -16.89 5.67 11.83
N THR A 53 -16.56 6.25 10.67
CA THR A 53 -16.62 7.71 10.46
C THR A 53 -16.93 8.06 9.02
N ARG A 54 -17.67 9.16 8.83
CA ARG A 54 -17.97 9.71 7.49
C ARG A 54 -16.93 10.71 6.99
N ARG A 55 -16.00 11.16 7.86
CA ARG A 55 -14.99 12.15 7.50
C ARG A 55 -13.58 11.56 7.67
N VAL A 56 -12.84 11.48 6.57
CA VAL A 56 -11.54 10.84 6.50
C VAL A 56 -10.46 11.79 5.98
N HIS A 57 -9.23 11.53 6.38
CA HIS A 57 -8.04 11.98 5.67
C HIS A 57 -7.63 10.88 4.70
N LEU A 58 -7.51 11.24 3.43
CA LEU A 58 -7.12 10.33 2.36
C LEU A 58 -5.77 10.71 1.79
N ARG A 59 -5.01 9.70 1.39
CA ARG A 59 -3.80 9.82 0.58
C ARG A 59 -3.88 8.81 -0.55
N GLU A 60 -3.70 9.29 -1.78
CA GLU A 60 -3.70 8.49 -3.01
C GLU A 60 -2.34 8.63 -3.66
N VAL A 61 -1.76 7.52 -4.08
CA VAL A 61 -0.47 7.44 -4.74
C VAL A 61 -0.50 6.44 -5.88
N VAL A 62 0.38 6.64 -6.85
CA VAL A 62 0.71 5.66 -7.88
C VAL A 62 2.16 5.24 -7.65
N LEU A 63 2.41 3.95 -7.63
CA LEU A 63 3.75 3.36 -7.60
C LEU A 63 4.14 3.08 -9.05
N TRP A 64 5.22 3.67 -9.47
CA TRP A 64 5.77 3.57 -10.83
C TRP A 64 7.06 2.77 -10.81
N ALA A 65 7.35 2.08 -11.89
CA ALA A 65 8.67 1.57 -12.21
C ALA A 65 8.77 1.36 -13.72
N GLU A 66 9.96 1.50 -14.28
CA GLU A 66 10.22 1.37 -15.73
C GLU A 66 9.28 2.25 -16.57
N GLY A 67 8.99 3.48 -16.10
CA GLY A 67 8.14 4.45 -16.81
C GLY A 67 6.65 4.10 -16.85
N ARG A 68 6.18 3.09 -16.10
CA ARG A 68 4.78 2.66 -16.11
C ARG A 68 4.18 2.50 -14.70
N PRO A 69 2.86 2.74 -14.55
CA PRO A 69 2.20 2.57 -13.27
C PRO A 69 2.00 1.09 -12.95
N LEU A 70 2.46 0.65 -11.79
CA LEU A 70 2.35 -0.73 -11.34
C LEU A 70 1.29 -0.92 -10.25
N VAL A 71 1.09 0.07 -9.37
CA VAL A 71 0.08 -0.01 -8.31
C VAL A 71 -0.55 1.36 -8.10
N VAL A 72 -1.86 1.38 -8.00
CA VAL A 72 -2.61 2.54 -7.46
C VAL A 72 -3.01 2.21 -6.03
N ALA A 73 -2.60 3.05 -5.09
CA ALA A 73 -2.90 2.86 -3.68
C ALA A 73 -3.71 4.03 -3.10
N ARG A 74 -4.68 3.67 -2.26
CA ARG A 74 -5.49 4.61 -1.49
C ARG A 74 -5.47 4.22 -0.02
N SER A 75 -4.94 5.10 0.82
CA SER A 75 -5.01 5.01 2.27
C SER A 75 -6.00 6.02 2.81
N VAL A 76 -6.84 5.58 3.76
CA VAL A 76 -7.81 6.42 4.43
C VAL A 76 -7.84 6.12 5.93
N LEU A 77 -8.02 7.18 6.72
CA LEU A 77 -8.10 7.10 8.17
C LEU A 77 -9.04 8.21 8.69
N PRO A 78 -9.57 8.11 9.92
CA PRO A 78 -10.42 9.16 10.48
C PRO A 78 -9.71 10.52 10.43
N ALA A 79 -10.40 11.57 9.94
CA ALA A 79 -9.77 12.86 9.64
C ALA A 79 -9.05 13.49 10.85
N VAL A 80 -9.63 13.39 12.04
CA VAL A 80 -9.04 13.90 13.28
C VAL A 80 -7.73 13.19 13.58
N GLN A 81 -7.69 11.88 13.41
CA GLN A 81 -6.54 11.04 13.70
C GLN A 81 -5.33 11.29 12.80
N SER A 82 -5.53 11.94 11.65
CA SER A 82 -4.42 12.41 10.81
C SER A 82 -3.56 13.50 11.46
N ARG A 83 -4.03 14.10 12.57
CA ARG A 83 -3.28 15.08 13.36
C ARG A 83 -2.78 14.50 14.69
N LEU A 84 -3.20 13.30 15.04
CA LEU A 84 -2.91 12.60 16.29
C LEU A 84 -2.09 11.32 16.01
N ALA A 85 -2.68 10.16 16.23
CA ALA A 85 -2.01 8.85 16.09
C ALA A 85 -1.34 8.65 14.71
N TRP A 86 -1.95 9.13 13.64
CA TRP A 86 -1.45 8.99 12.27
C TRP A 86 -0.85 10.29 11.69
N ARG A 87 -0.36 11.21 12.55
CA ARG A 87 0.20 12.51 12.10
C ARG A 87 1.31 12.36 11.05
N ALA A 88 2.13 11.32 11.17
CA ALA A 88 3.23 11.05 10.24
C ALA A 88 2.76 10.82 8.78
N VAL A 89 1.52 10.34 8.56
CA VAL A 89 0.95 10.16 7.22
C VAL A 89 0.88 11.47 6.45
N ARG A 90 0.65 12.60 7.13
CA ARG A 90 0.56 13.92 6.48
C ARG A 90 1.89 14.39 5.91
N GLY A 91 2.99 14.05 6.59
CA GLY A 91 4.35 14.44 6.22
C GLY A 91 5.08 13.47 5.28
N LEU A 92 4.43 12.38 4.83
CA LEU A 92 5.09 11.38 4.00
C LEU A 92 5.53 11.91 2.62
N GLY A 93 4.84 12.92 2.07
CA GLY A 93 5.18 13.41 0.72
C GLY A 93 5.09 12.28 -0.31
N THR A 94 6.21 12.03 -0.99
CA THR A 94 6.39 10.94 -1.97
C THR A 94 7.01 9.68 -1.33
N ARG A 95 7.30 9.66 -0.03
CA ARG A 95 7.81 8.46 0.64
C ARG A 95 6.74 7.36 0.67
N PRO A 96 7.12 6.08 0.55
CA PRO A 96 6.21 4.97 0.69
C PRO A 96 5.52 4.94 2.05
N LEU A 97 4.22 4.64 2.10
CA LEU A 97 3.51 4.43 3.36
C LEU A 97 4.09 3.25 4.16
N ALA A 98 4.67 2.29 3.44
CA ALA A 98 5.32 1.12 4.03
C ALA A 98 6.44 1.47 5.03
N ASP A 99 7.15 2.58 4.82
CA ASP A 99 8.22 3.03 5.73
C ASP A 99 7.65 3.38 7.11
N LEU A 100 6.45 3.95 7.16
CA LEU A 100 5.73 4.20 8.39
C LEU A 100 5.15 2.90 8.98
N LEU A 101 4.48 2.09 8.15
CA LEU A 101 3.75 0.92 8.63
C LEU A 101 4.65 -0.21 9.14
N PHE A 102 5.86 -0.33 8.61
CA PHE A 102 6.82 -1.38 8.98
C PHE A 102 8.00 -0.87 9.79
N GLY A 103 8.12 0.45 9.97
CA GLY A 103 9.13 1.09 10.82
C GLY A 103 8.76 1.11 12.30
N GLU A 104 7.48 1.12 12.62
CA GLU A 104 6.97 1.24 13.99
C GLU A 104 6.45 -0.10 14.52
N ARG A 105 6.95 -0.54 15.69
CA ARG A 105 6.55 -1.80 16.32
C ARG A 105 5.08 -1.82 16.79
N ALA A 106 4.47 -0.66 16.98
CA ALA A 106 3.10 -0.52 17.48
C ALA A 106 2.03 -0.62 16.38
N VAL A 107 2.42 -0.88 15.11
CA VAL A 107 1.46 -1.01 14.01
C VAL A 107 1.11 -2.47 13.76
N HIS A 108 -0.16 -2.80 13.94
CA HIS A 108 -0.72 -4.13 13.69
C HIS A 108 -1.44 -4.16 12.34
N ARG A 109 -1.26 -5.23 11.57
CA ARG A 109 -1.91 -5.42 10.27
C ARG A 109 -2.96 -6.52 10.35
N ARG A 110 -4.17 -6.23 9.85
CA ARG A 110 -5.23 -7.22 9.57
C ARG A 110 -5.57 -7.17 8.07
N THR A 111 -5.33 -8.26 7.37
CA THR A 111 -5.71 -8.39 5.95
C THR A 111 -7.22 -8.59 5.85
N LEU A 112 -7.89 -7.86 4.96
CA LEU A 112 -9.33 -7.98 4.69
C LEU A 112 -9.61 -8.89 3.48
N GLY A 113 -8.61 -9.19 2.66
CA GLY A 113 -8.73 -10.05 1.50
C GLY A 113 -8.54 -9.32 0.17
N LEU A 114 -8.79 -10.05 -0.91
CA LEU A 114 -8.75 -9.53 -2.25
C LEU A 114 -10.00 -8.75 -2.58
N VAL A 115 -9.84 -7.73 -3.40
CA VAL A 115 -10.94 -6.89 -3.91
C VAL A 115 -10.80 -6.78 -5.42
N ARG A 116 -11.93 -6.60 -6.09
CA ARG A 116 -11.95 -6.30 -7.51
C ARG A 116 -12.49 -4.89 -7.71
N CYS A 117 -11.80 -4.09 -8.50
CA CYS A 117 -12.35 -2.84 -9.01
C CYS A 117 -13.15 -3.19 -10.26
N PRO A 118 -14.49 -3.15 -10.24
CA PRO A 118 -15.28 -3.42 -11.44
C PRO A 118 -15.07 -2.31 -12.46
N ARG A 119 -15.31 -2.61 -13.74
CA ARG A 119 -15.20 -1.63 -14.84
C ARG A 119 -15.96 -0.32 -14.54
N ALA A 120 -17.16 -0.42 -13.98
CA ALA A 120 -17.99 0.72 -13.58
C ALA A 120 -17.39 1.52 -12.39
N GLY A 121 -16.66 0.85 -11.48
CA GLY A 121 -15.96 1.47 -10.33
C GLY A 121 -14.58 2.04 -10.66
N ALA A 122 -14.18 2.01 -11.92
CA ALA A 122 -12.84 2.44 -12.39
C ALA A 122 -12.58 3.95 -12.23
N GLY A 123 -13.55 4.76 -11.75
CA GLY A 123 -13.38 6.20 -11.60
C GLY A 123 -12.18 6.63 -10.75
N VAL A 124 -11.78 5.81 -9.73
CA VAL A 124 -10.56 6.06 -8.97
C VAL A 124 -9.34 5.81 -9.84
N LEU A 125 -9.27 4.64 -10.48
CA LEU A 125 -8.14 4.27 -11.35
C LEU A 125 -8.03 5.26 -12.51
N ARG A 126 -9.12 5.56 -13.20
CA ARG A 126 -9.16 6.51 -14.30
C ARG A 126 -8.65 7.89 -13.88
N ARG A 127 -9.08 8.39 -12.72
CA ARG A 127 -8.63 9.69 -12.21
C ARG A 127 -7.15 9.68 -11.81
N GLN A 128 -6.67 8.59 -11.19
CA GLN A 128 -5.30 8.46 -10.71
C GLN A 128 -4.31 8.31 -11.86
N LEU A 129 -4.73 7.67 -12.94
CA LEU A 129 -3.95 7.36 -14.12
C LEU A 129 -4.26 8.31 -15.30
N ALA A 130 -5.01 9.39 -15.04
CA ALA A 130 -5.37 10.36 -16.07
C ALA A 130 -4.11 10.88 -16.80
N GLY A 131 -4.17 10.91 -18.13
CA GLY A 131 -3.03 11.31 -18.96
C GLY A 131 -2.00 10.20 -19.23
N THR A 132 -2.18 9.00 -18.69
CA THR A 132 -1.30 7.86 -18.99
C THR A 132 -1.96 6.87 -19.94
N ALA A 133 -1.17 6.21 -20.81
CA ALA A 133 -1.65 5.14 -21.68
C ALA A 133 -2.28 3.97 -20.88
N ALA A 134 -1.82 3.75 -19.65
CA ALA A 134 -2.34 2.71 -18.76
C ALA A 134 -3.78 2.96 -18.29
N ALA A 135 -4.29 4.19 -18.34
CA ALA A 135 -5.62 4.51 -17.83
C ALA A 135 -6.74 3.73 -18.53
N ALA A 136 -6.65 3.58 -19.85
CA ALA A 136 -7.62 2.84 -20.65
C ALA A 136 -7.56 1.33 -20.37
N ASP A 137 -6.36 0.77 -20.30
CA ASP A 137 -6.14 -0.66 -20.05
C ASP A 137 -6.68 -1.09 -18.69
N TRP A 138 -6.33 -0.37 -17.62
CA TRP A 138 -6.82 -0.66 -16.28
C TRP A 138 -8.34 -0.48 -16.14
N ALA A 139 -8.91 0.55 -16.80
CA ALA A 139 -10.34 0.80 -16.78
C ALA A 139 -11.13 -0.25 -17.58
N GLY A 140 -10.58 -0.73 -18.70
CA GLY A 140 -11.22 -1.70 -19.59
C GLY A 140 -11.26 -3.12 -19.01
N ARG A 141 -10.19 -3.58 -18.38
CA ARG A 141 -10.06 -4.94 -17.85
C ARG A 141 -10.57 -5.09 -16.40
N GLY A 142 -10.70 -3.98 -15.66
CA GLY A 142 -10.83 -3.97 -14.22
C GLY A 142 -9.52 -4.37 -13.55
N ALA A 143 -9.37 -4.02 -12.27
CA ALA A 143 -8.14 -4.29 -11.53
C ALA A 143 -8.40 -5.21 -10.34
N TRP A 144 -7.51 -6.17 -10.15
CA TRP A 144 -7.41 -6.89 -8.90
C TRP A 144 -6.67 -6.05 -7.88
N GLY A 145 -7.09 -6.15 -6.63
CA GLY A 145 -6.47 -5.44 -5.53
C GLY A 145 -6.56 -6.21 -4.24
N ARG A 146 -5.96 -5.63 -3.21
CA ARG A 146 -6.07 -6.14 -1.85
C ARG A 146 -6.38 -5.00 -0.89
N ARG A 147 -6.97 -5.37 0.24
CA ARG A 147 -7.29 -4.45 1.34
C ARG A 147 -6.72 -4.96 2.65
N ALA A 148 -6.24 -4.04 3.46
CA ALA A 148 -5.81 -4.30 4.81
C ALA A 148 -6.14 -3.12 5.72
N VAL A 149 -6.42 -3.41 6.99
CA VAL A 149 -6.48 -2.42 8.06
C VAL A 149 -5.17 -2.50 8.84
N PHE A 150 -4.55 -1.36 9.03
CA PHE A 150 -3.44 -1.17 9.95
C PHE A 150 -3.94 -0.42 11.16
N THR A 151 -3.60 -0.88 12.35
CA THR A 151 -4.03 -0.25 13.60
C THR A 151 -2.81 0.26 14.36
N HIS A 152 -2.83 1.52 14.73
CA HIS A 152 -1.81 2.18 15.54
C HIS A 152 -2.48 2.87 16.71
N PHE A 153 -2.10 2.52 17.95
CA PHE A 153 -2.79 2.99 19.18
C PHE A 153 -4.31 2.80 19.11
N GLY A 154 -4.78 1.65 18.63
CA GLY A 154 -6.21 1.37 18.49
C GLY A 154 -6.92 2.06 17.32
N VAL A 155 -6.24 2.97 16.60
CA VAL A 155 -6.82 3.76 15.51
C VAL A 155 -6.60 3.09 14.16
N PRO A 156 -7.67 2.82 13.36
CA PRO A 156 -7.55 2.16 12.09
C PRO A 156 -7.10 3.09 10.96
N LEU A 157 -6.27 2.55 10.07
CA LEU A 157 -5.97 3.05 8.74
C LEU A 157 -6.31 1.96 7.73
N LEU A 158 -7.20 2.24 6.80
CA LEU A 158 -7.55 1.34 5.72
C LEU A 158 -6.67 1.62 4.50
N LEU A 159 -5.98 0.59 4.01
CA LEU A 159 -5.20 0.62 2.77
C LEU A 159 -5.87 -0.27 1.73
N THR A 160 -6.12 0.29 0.55
CA THR A 160 -6.54 -0.44 -0.64
C THR A 160 -5.49 -0.23 -1.74
N GLU A 161 -5.02 -1.32 -2.31
CA GLU A 161 -4.01 -1.33 -3.37
C GLU A 161 -4.58 -2.07 -4.58
N TRP A 162 -4.58 -1.46 -5.76
CA TRP A 162 -4.95 -2.06 -7.04
C TRP A 162 -3.71 -2.28 -7.87
N PHE A 163 -3.62 -3.43 -8.50
CA PHE A 163 -2.42 -3.97 -9.13
C PHE A 163 -2.57 -3.97 -10.65
N SER A 164 -1.54 -3.49 -11.34
CA SER A 164 -1.43 -3.61 -12.80
C SER A 164 -1.18 -5.06 -13.19
N PRO A 165 -1.76 -5.52 -14.31
CA PRO A 165 -1.37 -6.78 -14.94
C PRO A 165 0.13 -6.86 -15.25
N ALA A 166 0.79 -5.73 -15.50
CA ALA A 166 2.23 -5.66 -15.77
C ALA A 166 3.09 -6.21 -14.63
N LEU A 167 2.60 -6.25 -13.39
CA LEU A 167 3.29 -6.92 -12.28
C LEU A 167 3.48 -8.42 -12.51
N ALA A 168 2.62 -9.05 -13.32
CA ALA A 168 2.73 -10.47 -13.66
C ALA A 168 3.95 -10.80 -14.55
N GLU A 169 4.60 -9.81 -15.14
CA GLU A 169 5.83 -10.01 -15.91
C GLU A 169 6.99 -10.50 -15.04
N ARG A 170 6.97 -10.17 -13.75
CA ARG A 170 8.00 -10.58 -12.78
C ARG A 170 7.39 -11.16 -11.51
N THR A 171 8.18 -11.93 -10.79
CA THR A 171 7.81 -12.39 -9.44
C THR A 171 8.09 -11.31 -8.41
N PRO A 172 7.36 -11.28 -7.27
CA PRO A 172 7.69 -10.37 -6.17
C PRO A 172 9.15 -10.53 -5.74
N GLY A 173 9.86 -9.44 -5.59
CA GLY A 173 11.22 -9.44 -5.04
C GLY A 173 11.28 -10.10 -3.65
N PRO A 174 12.46 -10.48 -3.17
CA PRO A 174 12.64 -11.21 -1.93
C PRO A 174 12.02 -10.46 -0.74
N ARG A 175 11.59 -11.23 0.26
CA ARG A 175 11.19 -10.68 1.55
C ARG A 175 12.47 -10.27 2.28
N GLU A 176 12.64 -9.00 2.64
CA GLU A 176 13.72 -8.66 3.56
C GLU A 176 13.57 -9.48 4.84
N ALA A 177 14.61 -10.25 5.17
CA ALA A 177 14.78 -10.79 6.50
C ALA A 177 14.86 -9.57 7.44
N GLY A 178 13.93 -9.48 8.40
CA GLY A 178 13.95 -8.42 9.40
C GLY A 178 15.38 -8.34 9.97
N ARG A 179 15.98 -7.16 10.00
CA ARG A 179 17.26 -6.94 10.68
C ARG A 179 17.11 -7.44 12.11
N VAL A 180 17.60 -8.63 12.38
CA VAL A 180 17.90 -9.07 13.72
C VAL A 180 19.02 -8.13 14.18
N ARG A 181 18.69 -7.12 14.97
CA ARG A 181 19.72 -6.33 15.66
C ARG A 181 20.44 -7.31 16.53
N GLY A 182 21.75 -7.55 16.18
CA GLY A 182 22.66 -8.34 16.96
C GLY A 182 22.60 -7.85 18.42
N ARG A 183 22.46 -8.79 19.35
CA ARG A 183 22.67 -8.57 20.77
C ARG A 183 24.01 -7.85 20.93
N PRO A 184 24.11 -6.75 21.70
CA PRO A 184 25.42 -6.23 22.09
C PRO A 184 26.09 -7.33 22.89
N GLY A 185 27.29 -7.74 22.43
CA GLY A 185 28.10 -8.74 23.08
C GLY A 185 28.35 -8.33 24.52
N ALA A 186 28.10 -9.27 25.43
CA ALA A 186 28.52 -9.18 26.82
C ALA A 186 30.06 -9.02 26.84
N ARG A 187 30.53 -7.83 27.19
CA ARG A 187 31.96 -7.62 27.52
C ARG A 187 32.24 -8.38 28.81
N GLY A 188 33.07 -9.40 28.67
CA GLY A 188 33.59 -10.16 29.77
C GLY A 188 34.24 -9.26 30.80
N GLN A 189 33.80 -9.39 32.03
CA GLN A 189 34.53 -8.95 33.20
C GLN A 189 35.79 -9.82 33.30
N ASN A 190 36.94 -9.27 32.99
CA ASN A 190 38.22 -9.87 33.34
C ASN A 190 38.61 -9.40 34.75
N ARG A 191 38.44 -10.26 35.74
CA ARG A 191 39.06 -10.14 37.06
C ARG A 191 40.54 -10.44 36.93
N ARG A 192 41.39 -9.56 37.40
CA ARG A 192 42.70 -9.88 37.98
C ARG A 192 42.91 -8.92 39.16
N ALA A 193 43.07 -9.57 40.29
CA ALA A 193 44.11 -9.59 41.30
C ALA A 193 44.60 -8.24 41.76
#